data_9ffa70efa658906319136c3633f20448
#
_entry.id   9ffa70efa658906319136c3633f20448
#
_cell.length_a   1.000
_cell.length_b   1.000
_cell.length_c   1.000
_cell.angle_alpha   90.00
_cell.angle_beta   90.00
_cell.angle_gamma   90.00
#
_symmetry.space_group_name_H-M   'P 1'
#
loop_
_entity.id
_entity.type
_entity.pdbx_description
1 polymer ?
#
loop_
_entity_poly.entity_id
_entity_poly.type
_entity_poly.pdbx_seq_one_letter_code
_entity_poly.pdbx_strand_id
1 'polypeptide(L)'
;NMERFRSRGKMDKLVYIIDLDGTVWEDTPNEIAHTHTKDAKLFDNAIEWINKKYDEGNYICLFTARTEALKKITEDKLNTIGLKYHQLMLNKPRLRHTEFKGYHYIDNCAVLKSSRFEGVWSDLVEKDLKITVFKDD
;
A
#
# COMPACT_ATOMS: atom_id res chain seq x y z
N ASN A 1 17.96 14.80 24.35
CA ASN A 1 18.00 16.08 23.67
C ASN A 1 17.20 16.04 22.36
N MET A 2 17.05 17.18 21.73
CA MET A 2 16.22 17.33 20.55
C MET A 2 16.68 16.47 19.38
N GLU A 3 17.96 16.43 19.17
CA GLU A 3 18.51 15.68 18.06
C GLU A 3 18.30 14.18 18.20
N ARG A 4 18.54 13.67 19.40
CA ARG A 4 18.31 12.27 19.69
C ARG A 4 16.82 11.92 19.51
N PHE A 5 15.95 12.81 19.94
CA PHE A 5 14.52 12.62 19.82
C PHE A 5 14.10 12.53 18.35
N ARG A 6 14.64 13.40 17.50
CA ARG A 6 14.34 13.36 16.08
C ARG A 6 14.82 12.07 15.42
N SER A 7 16.01 11.62 15.79
CA SER A 7 16.54 10.37 15.26
C SER A 7 15.63 9.20 15.62
N ARG A 8 15.16 9.18 16.86
CA ARG A 8 14.25 8.16 17.31
C ARG A 8 12.93 8.20 16.52
N GLY A 9 12.39 9.41 16.30
CA GLY A 9 11.18 9.57 15.51
C GLY A 9 11.34 9.07 14.08
N LYS A 10 12.50 9.33 13.48
CA LYS A 10 12.78 8.83 12.13
C LYS A 10 12.88 7.32 12.10
N MET A 11 13.42 6.70 13.14
CA MET A 11 13.57 5.26 13.22
C MET A 11 12.24 4.53 13.40
N ASP A 12 11.23 5.24 13.88
CA ASP A 12 9.89 4.65 14.07
C ASP A 12 9.03 4.74 12.83
N LYS A 13 9.51 5.43 11.79
CA LYS A 13 8.71 5.61 10.58
C LYS A 13 8.92 4.46 9.61
N LEU A 14 7.89 4.22 8.82
CA LEU A 14 7.85 3.10 7.91
C LEU A 14 7.60 3.57 6.47
N VAL A 15 7.99 2.74 5.54
CA VAL A 15 7.52 2.82 4.17
C VAL A 15 6.32 1.89 4.07
N TYR A 16 5.15 2.45 3.83
CA TYR A 16 3.95 1.66 3.59
C TYR A 16 3.82 1.38 2.11
N ILE A 17 3.69 0.13 1.75
CA ILE A 17 3.47 -0.30 0.38
C ILE A 17 2.04 -0.82 0.33
N ILE A 18 1.17 -0.10 -0.37
CA ILE A 18 -0.27 -0.29 -0.29
C ILE A 18 -0.84 -0.58 -1.67
N ASP A 19 -1.59 -1.66 -1.79
CA ASP A 19 -2.33 -2.01 -2.99
C ASP A 19 -3.50 -1.05 -3.23
N LEU A 20 -3.99 -0.95 -4.45
CA LEU A 20 -5.11 -0.08 -4.78
C LEU A 20 -6.41 -0.86 -4.99
N ASP A 21 -6.52 -1.58 -6.11
CA ASP A 21 -7.75 -2.31 -6.45
C ASP A 21 -8.02 -3.42 -5.45
N GLY A 22 -9.19 -3.39 -4.84
CA GLY A 22 -9.56 -4.35 -3.81
C GLY A 22 -9.06 -3.98 -2.42
N THR A 23 -8.38 -2.84 -2.26
CA THR A 23 -7.79 -2.42 -0.98
C THR A 23 -8.17 -0.97 -0.64
N VAL A 24 -7.90 -0.02 -1.52
CA VAL A 24 -8.31 1.38 -1.32
C VAL A 24 -9.72 1.60 -1.87
N TRP A 25 -9.99 1.06 -3.01
CA TRP A 25 -11.32 1.07 -3.62
C TRP A 25 -11.64 -0.32 -4.17
N GLU A 26 -12.91 -0.52 -4.53
CA GLU A 26 -13.36 -1.79 -5.06
C GLU A 26 -12.57 -2.17 -6.30
N ASP A 27 -12.38 -3.48 -6.48
CA ASP A 27 -11.65 -3.99 -7.62
C ASP A 27 -12.37 -3.63 -8.92
N THR A 28 -11.60 -3.19 -9.89
CA THR A 28 -12.11 -2.81 -11.21
C THR A 28 -11.47 -3.73 -12.25
N PRO A 29 -12.29 -4.50 -13.00
CA PRO A 29 -11.74 -5.34 -14.05
C PRO A 29 -10.97 -4.51 -15.08
N ASN A 30 -9.85 -5.05 -15.55
CA ASN A 30 -8.96 -4.32 -16.47
C ASN A 30 -9.67 -3.83 -17.72
N GLU A 31 -10.61 -4.63 -18.24
CA GLU A 31 -11.30 -4.32 -19.48
C GLU A 31 -12.12 -3.03 -19.41
N ILE A 32 -12.54 -2.66 -18.21
CA ILE A 32 -13.38 -1.48 -18.03
C ILE A 32 -12.73 -0.43 -17.12
N ALA A 33 -11.50 -0.66 -16.69
CA ALA A 33 -10.86 0.21 -15.72
C ALA A 33 -10.74 1.66 -16.21
N HIS A 34 -10.44 1.86 -17.49
CA HIS A 34 -10.27 3.21 -18.04
C HIS A 34 -11.57 4.03 -18.04
N THR A 35 -12.71 3.39 -17.93
CA THR A 35 -14.01 4.09 -17.86
C THR A 35 -14.63 4.04 -16.47
N HIS A 36 -14.33 3.02 -15.68
CA HIS A 36 -14.99 2.78 -14.39
C HIS A 36 -14.14 3.15 -13.17
N THR A 37 -12.87 3.45 -13.35
CA THR A 37 -12.00 3.78 -12.21
C THR A 37 -12.55 4.93 -11.38
N LYS A 38 -13.01 6.00 -12.02
CA LYS A 38 -13.51 7.18 -11.32
C LYS A 38 -14.70 6.87 -10.42
N ASP A 39 -15.49 5.86 -10.77
CA ASP A 39 -16.71 5.50 -10.06
C ASP A 39 -16.52 4.36 -9.06
N ALA A 40 -15.34 3.77 -9.00
CA ALA A 40 -15.07 2.68 -8.06
C ALA A 40 -15.25 3.19 -6.63
N LYS A 41 -16.02 2.46 -5.85
CA LYS A 41 -16.37 2.85 -4.49
C LYS A 41 -15.19 2.65 -3.55
N LEU A 42 -14.91 3.66 -2.74
CA LEU A 42 -13.85 3.59 -1.74
C LEU A 42 -14.25 2.67 -0.59
N PHE A 43 -13.28 1.95 -0.06
CA PHE A 43 -13.49 1.25 1.20
C PHE A 43 -13.49 2.28 2.35
N ASP A 44 -14.33 2.03 3.33
CA ASP A 44 -14.49 2.96 4.46
C ASP A 44 -13.16 3.18 5.17
N ASN A 45 -12.89 4.44 5.49
CA ASN A 45 -11.71 4.88 6.24
C ASN A 45 -10.38 4.69 5.53
N ALA A 46 -10.36 4.32 4.25
CA ALA A 46 -9.11 4.18 3.50
C ALA A 46 -8.33 5.50 3.48
N ILE A 47 -9.00 6.58 3.11
CA ILE A 47 -8.36 7.89 2.99
C ILE A 47 -7.87 8.38 4.35
N GLU A 48 -8.72 8.28 5.38
CA GLU A 48 -8.38 8.74 6.72
C GLU A 48 -7.18 7.97 7.27
N TRP A 49 -7.17 6.65 7.07
CA TRP A 49 -6.08 5.82 7.57
C TRP A 49 -4.75 6.15 6.89
N ILE A 50 -4.76 6.19 5.56
CA ILE A 50 -3.55 6.45 4.79
C ILE A 50 -3.03 7.87 5.01
N ASN A 51 -3.94 8.85 4.98
CA ASN A 51 -3.55 10.24 5.17
C ASN A 51 -2.99 10.47 6.57
N LYS A 52 -3.52 9.78 7.57
CA LYS A 52 -2.97 9.85 8.92
C LYS A 52 -1.53 9.35 8.95
N LYS A 53 -1.25 8.22 8.31
CA LYS A 53 0.11 7.69 8.22
C LYS A 53 1.03 8.65 7.48
N TYR A 54 0.54 9.25 6.40
CA TYR A 54 1.29 10.25 5.66
C TYR A 54 1.63 11.46 6.55
N ASP A 55 0.64 11.98 7.26
CA ASP A 55 0.82 13.15 8.11
C ASP A 55 1.75 12.86 9.30
N GLU A 56 1.81 11.63 9.75
CA GLU A 56 2.74 11.20 10.80
C GLU A 56 4.17 11.05 10.30
N GLY A 57 4.41 11.26 9.02
CA GLY A 57 5.75 11.25 8.45
C GLY A 57 6.17 9.95 7.81
N ASN A 58 5.27 8.99 7.68
CA ASN A 58 5.58 7.75 6.99
C ASN A 58 5.57 7.96 5.48
N TYR A 59 6.35 7.14 4.78
CA TYR A 59 6.39 7.19 3.32
C TYR A 59 5.29 6.30 2.75
N ILE A 60 4.47 6.85 1.87
CA ILE A 60 3.35 6.12 1.28
C ILE A 60 3.68 5.78 -0.16
N CYS A 61 3.82 4.50 -0.45
CA CYS A 61 4.02 3.97 -1.78
C CYS A 61 2.78 3.16 -2.16
N LEU A 62 2.07 3.62 -3.20
CA LEU A 62 0.95 2.87 -3.73
C LEU A 62 1.49 1.91 -4.80
N PHE A 63 1.22 0.62 -4.65
CA PHE A 63 1.77 -0.40 -5.52
C PHE A 63 0.65 -1.19 -6.17
N THR A 64 0.49 -1.02 -7.48
CA THR A 64 -0.64 -1.56 -8.22
C THR A 64 -0.21 -2.40 -9.42
N ALA A 65 -1.02 -3.41 -9.72
CA ALA A 65 -0.84 -4.20 -10.94
C ALA A 65 -1.30 -3.47 -12.19
N ARG A 66 -1.87 -2.26 -12.06
CA ARG A 66 -2.23 -1.44 -13.21
C ARG A 66 -0.99 -1.10 -14.01
N THR A 67 -1.16 -0.98 -15.33
CA THR A 67 -0.05 -0.68 -16.24
C THR A 67 -0.04 0.82 -16.58
N GLU A 68 0.95 1.23 -17.36
CA GLU A 68 1.10 2.62 -17.80
C GLU A 68 -0.16 3.16 -18.48
N ALA A 69 -0.90 2.29 -19.17
CA ALA A 69 -2.14 2.71 -19.85
C ALA A 69 -3.17 3.30 -18.88
N LEU A 70 -3.13 2.91 -17.62
CA LEU A 70 -4.07 3.39 -16.60
C LEU A 70 -3.47 4.41 -15.65
N LYS A 71 -2.22 4.84 -15.89
CA LYS A 71 -1.53 5.73 -14.96
C LYS A 71 -2.28 7.03 -14.74
N LYS A 72 -2.64 7.73 -15.82
CA LYS A 72 -3.28 9.03 -15.69
C LYS A 72 -4.61 8.95 -14.98
N ILE A 73 -5.45 8.01 -15.38
CA ILE A 73 -6.78 7.89 -14.77
C ILE A 73 -6.68 7.48 -13.29
N THR A 74 -5.66 6.73 -12.95
CA THR A 74 -5.41 6.35 -11.55
C THR A 74 -4.96 7.57 -10.75
N GLU A 75 -4.02 8.35 -11.27
CA GLU A 75 -3.56 9.58 -10.62
C GLU A 75 -4.70 10.59 -10.47
N ASP A 76 -5.54 10.71 -11.50
CA ASP A 76 -6.68 11.64 -11.45
C ASP A 76 -7.62 11.26 -10.30
N LYS A 77 -7.90 9.96 -10.15
CA LYS A 77 -8.75 9.51 -9.05
C LYS A 77 -8.11 9.77 -7.69
N LEU A 78 -6.83 9.47 -7.55
CA LEU A 78 -6.11 9.71 -6.30
C LEU A 78 -6.17 11.18 -5.90
N ASN A 79 -6.00 12.08 -6.87
CA ASN A 79 -6.11 13.52 -6.62
C ASN A 79 -7.53 13.91 -6.23
N THR A 80 -8.53 13.39 -6.94
CA THR A 80 -9.92 13.71 -6.69
C THR A 80 -10.36 13.31 -5.29
N ILE A 81 -9.95 12.12 -4.83
CA ILE A 81 -10.34 11.63 -3.51
C ILE A 81 -9.49 12.21 -2.38
N GLY A 82 -8.43 12.95 -2.72
CA GLY A 82 -7.59 13.59 -1.70
C GLY A 82 -6.66 12.63 -0.95
N LEU A 83 -6.29 11.51 -1.57
CA LEU A 83 -5.35 10.58 -0.95
C LEU A 83 -3.93 11.10 -1.07
N LYS A 84 -3.22 11.18 0.04
CA LYS A 84 -1.84 11.64 0.08
C LYS A 84 -0.89 10.48 -0.09
N TYR A 85 0.04 10.62 -1.02
CA TYR A 85 1.04 9.59 -1.26
C TYR A 85 2.32 10.20 -1.83
N HIS A 86 3.41 9.46 -1.75
CA HIS A 86 4.70 9.89 -2.26
C HIS A 86 5.03 9.27 -3.60
N GLN A 87 4.58 8.05 -3.82
CA GLN A 87 4.96 7.29 -5.00
C GLN A 87 3.83 6.39 -5.46
N LEU A 88 3.66 6.31 -6.77
CA LEU A 88 2.76 5.35 -7.39
C LEU A 88 3.62 4.39 -8.24
N MET A 89 3.68 3.13 -7.85
CA MET A 89 4.38 2.09 -8.58
C MET A 89 3.39 1.24 -9.35
N LEU A 90 3.58 1.18 -10.64
CA LEU A 90 2.75 0.40 -11.56
C LEU A 90 3.40 -0.96 -11.83
N ASN A 91 2.67 -1.81 -12.52
CA ASN A 91 3.17 -3.09 -13.01
C ASN A 91 3.54 -4.10 -11.92
N LYS A 92 2.84 -4.07 -10.79
CA LYS A 92 3.00 -5.10 -9.78
C LYS A 92 2.72 -6.47 -10.41
N PRO A 93 3.55 -7.48 -10.15
CA PRO A 93 3.29 -8.82 -10.67
C PRO A 93 1.91 -9.31 -10.27
N ARG A 94 1.18 -9.87 -11.23
CA ARG A 94 -0.16 -10.41 -10.98
C ARG A 94 -0.08 -11.87 -10.55
N LEU A 95 -0.93 -12.24 -9.61
CA LEU A 95 -0.95 -13.62 -9.11
C LEU A 95 -1.49 -14.62 -10.11
N ARG A 96 -2.43 -14.27 -10.96
CA ARG A 96 -3.09 -15.21 -11.87
C ARG A 96 -3.58 -16.43 -11.08
N HIS A 97 -4.80 -16.36 -10.67
CA HIS A 97 -5.46 -17.27 -9.72
C HIS A 97 -5.12 -18.76 -9.83
N THR A 98 -4.90 -19.26 -11.03
CA THR A 98 -4.69 -20.68 -11.24
C THR A 98 -3.22 -21.10 -11.20
N GLU A 99 -2.30 -20.16 -11.12
CA GLU A 99 -0.87 -20.46 -11.22
C GLU A 99 -0.11 -20.20 -9.93
N PHE A 100 -0.46 -19.13 -9.23
CA PHE A 100 0.33 -18.69 -8.07
C PHE A 100 -0.58 -18.45 -6.88
N LYS A 101 -0.20 -18.96 -5.72
CA LYS A 101 -1.03 -18.82 -4.52
C LYS A 101 -0.70 -17.57 -3.70
N GLY A 102 0.40 -16.89 -3.98
CA GLY A 102 0.74 -15.72 -3.19
C GLY A 102 2.09 -15.13 -3.56
N TYR A 103 2.50 -14.16 -2.78
CA TYR A 103 3.79 -13.47 -2.92
C TYR A 103 4.73 -13.90 -1.81
N HIS A 104 5.99 -14.09 -2.16
CA HIS A 104 7.04 -14.29 -1.19
C HIS A 104 8.04 -13.14 -1.37
N TYR A 105 8.11 -12.25 -0.41
CA TYR A 105 9.02 -11.11 -0.44
C TYR A 105 10.34 -11.50 0.21
N ILE A 106 11.45 -11.31 -0.51
CA ILE A 106 12.78 -11.63 -0.03
C ILE A 106 13.61 -10.37 -0.04
N ASP A 107 14.12 -9.99 1.11
CA ASP A 107 14.84 -8.74 1.29
C ASP A 107 15.81 -8.89 2.47
N ASN A 108 16.84 -8.05 2.48
CA ASN A 108 17.77 -8.02 3.62
C ASN A 108 17.39 -6.95 4.65
N CYS A 109 16.23 -6.34 4.51
CA CYS A 109 15.74 -5.35 5.45
C CYS A 109 15.52 -5.98 6.83
N ALA A 110 15.97 -5.30 7.87
CA ALA A 110 15.93 -5.85 9.23
C ALA A 110 14.52 -5.91 9.81
N VAL A 111 13.63 -5.03 9.38
CA VAL A 111 12.25 -4.99 9.87
C VAL A 111 11.29 -5.05 8.71
N LEU A 112 10.52 -6.12 8.63
CA LEU A 112 9.47 -6.29 7.64
C LEU A 112 8.16 -6.55 8.36
N LYS A 113 7.11 -5.84 7.95
CA LYS A 113 5.77 -6.03 8.48
C LYS A 113 4.84 -6.43 7.34
N SER A 114 3.74 -7.07 7.68
CA SER A 114 2.73 -7.39 6.69
C SER A 114 1.35 -7.33 7.32
N SER A 115 0.42 -6.73 6.58
CA SER A 115 -0.98 -6.67 6.98
C SER A 115 -1.82 -7.15 5.81
N ARG A 116 -2.76 -8.05 6.07
CA ARG A 116 -3.70 -8.47 5.04
C ARG A 116 -4.97 -7.66 5.19
N PHE A 117 -5.32 -6.91 4.13
CA PHE A 117 -6.58 -6.17 4.11
C PHE A 117 -7.73 -7.14 3.84
N GLU A 118 -8.72 -7.11 4.72
CA GLU A 118 -9.87 -7.99 4.61
C GLU A 118 -11.18 -7.19 4.60
N GLY A 119 -11.14 -6.01 4.00
CA GLY A 119 -12.32 -5.19 3.79
C GLY A 119 -12.54 -4.08 4.81
N VAL A 120 -11.78 -4.05 5.88
CA VAL A 120 -11.96 -3.06 6.97
C VAL A 120 -10.61 -2.49 7.36
N TRP A 121 -10.42 -1.19 7.13
CA TRP A 121 -9.17 -0.52 7.43
C TRP A 121 -8.87 -0.43 8.92
N SER A 122 -9.89 -0.26 9.74
CA SER A 122 -9.71 -0.16 11.20
C SER A 122 -9.24 -1.47 11.84
N ASP A 123 -9.39 -2.58 11.13
CA ASP A 123 -9.02 -3.91 11.65
C ASP A 123 -7.64 -4.37 11.18
N LEU A 124 -6.90 -3.53 10.45
CA LEU A 124 -5.58 -3.90 10.01
C LEU A 124 -4.64 -4.17 11.17
N VAL A 125 -3.96 -5.30 11.10
CA VAL A 125 -2.97 -5.68 12.10
C VAL A 125 -1.59 -5.64 11.46
N GLU A 126 -0.71 -4.81 12.01
CA GLU A 126 0.65 -4.65 11.51
C GLU A 126 1.55 -5.65 12.23
N LYS A 127 1.95 -6.71 11.54
CA LYS A 127 2.77 -7.76 12.13
C LYS A 127 4.17 -7.75 11.56
N ASP A 128 5.14 -7.98 12.42
CA ASP A 128 6.51 -8.17 11.99
C ASP A 128 6.66 -9.55 11.38
N LEU A 129 7.26 -9.62 10.20
CA LEU A 129 7.42 -10.87 9.49
C LEU A 129 8.78 -11.52 9.72
N LYS A 130 9.79 -10.70 9.93
CA LYS A 130 11.14 -11.12 9.75
C LYS A 130 11.85 -11.56 11.00
N ILE A 131 11.34 -11.15 12.14
CA ILE A 131 12.12 -11.08 13.35
C ILE A 131 12.89 -12.35 13.68
N THR A 132 12.28 -13.49 13.48
CA THR A 132 12.92 -14.75 13.81
C THR A 132 13.68 -15.36 12.65
N VAL A 133 13.37 -14.96 11.42
CA VAL A 133 13.92 -15.62 10.24
C VAL A 133 15.42 -15.37 10.09
N PHE A 134 15.86 -14.15 10.35
CA PHE A 134 17.25 -13.78 10.12
C PHE A 134 18.19 -14.11 11.28
N LYS A 135 17.69 -14.70 12.31
CA LYS A 135 18.50 -14.98 13.50
C LYS A 135 19.04 -16.39 13.55
N ASP A 136 18.55 -17.25 12.74
CA ASP A 136 18.84 -18.66 12.84
C ASP A 136 19.94 -19.12 11.89
N ASP A 137 20.74 -18.23 11.42
CA ASP A 137 21.81 -18.53 10.49
C ASP A 137 22.99 -19.21 11.16
#